data_4fbe5ed2993d6e82f9268721e03ca75f
#
_entry.id   4fbe5ed2993d6e82f9268721e03ca75f
#
_cell.length_a   1.000
_cell.length_b   1.000
_cell.length_c   1.000
_cell.angle_alpha   90.00
_cell.angle_beta   90.00
_cell.angle_gamma   90.00
#
_symmetry.space_group_name_H-M   'P 1'
#
loop_
_entity.id
_entity.type
_entity.pdbx_description
1 polymer ?
#
loop_
_entity_poly.entity_id
_entity_poly.type
_entity_poly.pdbx_seq_one_letter_code
_entity_poly.pdbx_strand_id
1 'polypeptide(L)'
;MIEVLLVEDQAMLRESLACAINAQEDMHVAASLADATEAPERAARLGCGLVLMDVCTENGSNGIVAARRIKETDPTVRVVIMTGMPEVTFVEQAKAAGVDSFVYKNVGIGELMAVMRSTASGYQTFPQKTPDSIFSGTASLTDVEIQILRLTCEAKTRKEIAAELYMSEGTVKRRIGEILAKTGYDNILRLAVHAVAEGNIVPGLNDEA
;
A
#
# COMPACT_ATOMS: atom_id res chain seq x y z
N MET A 1 3.00 -27.80 3.56
CA MET A 1 3.20 -26.68 4.49
C MET A 1 3.52 -25.45 3.67
N ILE A 2 2.89 -24.32 3.95
CA ILE A 2 3.10 -23.06 3.23
C ILE A 2 4.23 -22.31 3.93
N GLU A 3 5.36 -22.14 3.26
CA GLU A 3 6.48 -21.34 3.75
C GLU A 3 6.18 -19.86 3.50
N VAL A 4 6.12 -19.08 4.59
CA VAL A 4 5.72 -17.68 4.58
C VAL A 4 6.92 -16.78 4.84
N LEU A 5 7.12 -15.77 3.98
CA LEU A 5 7.96 -14.62 4.28
C LEU A 5 7.06 -13.51 4.88
N LEU A 6 7.38 -13.07 6.09
CA LEU A 6 6.67 -11.98 6.77
C LEU A 6 7.49 -10.71 6.69
N VAL A 7 6.89 -9.61 6.22
CA VAL A 7 7.53 -8.28 6.12
C VAL A 7 6.66 -7.24 6.83
N GLU A 8 7.14 -6.73 7.94
CA GLU A 8 6.43 -5.81 8.84
C GLU A 8 7.45 -5.04 9.68
N ASP A 9 7.44 -3.72 9.66
CA ASP A 9 8.40 -2.88 10.38
C ASP A 9 8.14 -2.85 11.90
N GLN A 10 6.88 -2.86 12.32
CA GLN A 10 6.52 -2.84 13.73
C GLN A 10 6.86 -4.16 14.41
N ALA A 11 7.94 -4.19 15.22
CA ALA A 11 8.47 -5.39 15.85
C ALA A 11 7.41 -6.19 16.62
N MET A 12 6.59 -5.52 17.44
CA MET A 12 5.53 -6.18 18.23
C MET A 12 4.49 -6.85 17.33
N LEU A 13 4.07 -6.19 16.25
CA LEU A 13 3.10 -6.74 15.31
C LEU A 13 3.71 -7.90 14.52
N ARG A 14 4.96 -7.75 14.06
CA ARG A 14 5.71 -8.79 13.36
C ARG A 14 5.84 -10.06 14.21
N GLU A 15 6.20 -9.94 15.49
CA GLU A 15 6.28 -11.07 16.41
C GLU A 15 4.90 -11.72 16.64
N SER A 16 3.86 -10.92 16.84
CA SER A 16 2.49 -11.41 17.04
C SER A 16 1.98 -12.18 15.82
N LEU A 17 2.22 -11.64 14.61
CA LEU A 17 1.86 -12.29 13.36
C LEU A 17 2.66 -13.59 13.15
N ALA A 18 3.95 -13.58 13.43
CA ALA A 18 4.78 -14.78 13.33
C ALA A 18 4.29 -15.89 14.27
N CYS A 19 3.95 -15.56 15.52
CA CYS A 19 3.35 -16.50 16.46
C CYS A 19 2.01 -17.04 15.95
N ALA A 20 1.13 -16.18 15.43
CA ALA A 20 -0.18 -16.58 14.92
C ALA A 20 -0.08 -17.50 13.70
N ILE A 21 0.84 -17.21 12.77
CA ILE A 21 1.10 -18.02 11.57
C ILE A 21 1.69 -19.39 11.99
N ASN A 22 2.71 -19.40 12.85
CA ASN A 22 3.36 -20.63 13.31
C ASN A 22 2.45 -21.51 14.21
N ALA A 23 1.37 -20.96 14.74
CA ALA A 23 0.35 -21.74 15.47
C ALA A 23 -0.58 -22.52 14.51
N GLN A 24 -0.50 -22.29 13.20
CA GLN A 24 -1.26 -23.04 12.21
C GLN A 24 -0.52 -24.33 11.80
N GLU A 25 -1.26 -25.42 11.59
CA GLU A 25 -0.65 -26.71 11.18
C GLU A 25 -0.14 -26.72 9.73
N ASP A 26 -0.63 -25.79 8.90
CA ASP A 26 -0.41 -25.74 7.45
C ASP A 26 0.51 -24.62 6.99
N MET A 27 0.93 -23.72 7.90
CA MET A 27 1.78 -22.56 7.59
C MET A 27 2.97 -22.46 8.53
N HIS A 28 4.09 -21.94 8.00
CA HIS A 28 5.30 -21.67 8.79
C HIS A 28 6.00 -20.40 8.33
N VAL A 29 6.46 -19.57 9.25
CA VAL A 29 7.24 -18.36 8.93
C VAL A 29 8.70 -18.76 8.70
N ALA A 30 9.11 -18.81 7.43
CA ALA A 30 10.48 -19.13 7.02
C ALA A 30 11.47 -17.99 7.36
N ALA A 31 11.01 -16.74 7.30
CA ALA A 31 11.75 -15.56 7.73
C ALA A 31 10.81 -14.38 8.02
N SER A 32 11.32 -13.45 8.86
CA SER A 32 10.67 -12.16 9.13
C SER A 32 11.64 -11.02 8.84
N LEU A 33 11.16 -9.99 8.16
CA LEU A 33 11.92 -8.80 7.76
C LEU A 33 11.21 -7.55 8.28
N ALA A 34 11.97 -6.49 8.53
CA ALA A 34 11.46 -5.17 8.85
C ALA A 34 11.43 -4.25 7.61
N ASP A 35 12.24 -4.55 6.59
CA ASP A 35 12.42 -3.76 5.38
C ASP A 35 12.01 -4.58 4.13
N ALA A 36 11.15 -4.01 3.31
CA ALA A 36 10.66 -4.65 2.09
C ALA A 36 11.73 -4.75 0.99
N THR A 37 12.79 -3.94 1.03
CA THR A 37 13.85 -3.97 0.01
C THR A 37 14.56 -5.32 -0.08
N GLU A 38 14.66 -6.04 1.03
CA GLU A 38 15.27 -7.37 1.09
C GLU A 38 14.32 -8.51 0.66
N ALA A 39 13.01 -8.24 0.57
CA ALA A 39 12.01 -9.29 0.41
C ALA A 39 12.16 -10.08 -0.91
N PRO A 40 12.44 -9.47 -2.09
CA PRO A 40 12.57 -10.22 -3.34
C PRO A 40 13.69 -11.27 -3.29
N GLU A 41 14.87 -10.88 -2.82
CA GLU A 41 16.01 -11.81 -2.71
C GLU A 41 15.74 -12.89 -1.68
N ARG A 42 15.14 -12.51 -0.54
CA ARG A 42 14.85 -13.43 0.55
C ARG A 42 13.79 -14.46 0.17
N ALA A 43 12.72 -14.05 -0.52
CA ALA A 43 11.68 -14.94 -1.00
C ALA A 43 12.24 -16.00 -1.96
N ALA A 44 13.05 -15.57 -2.93
CA ALA A 44 13.69 -16.45 -3.90
C ALA A 44 14.64 -17.46 -3.23
N ARG A 45 15.50 -16.98 -2.29
CA ARG A 45 16.48 -17.81 -1.61
C ARG A 45 15.85 -18.89 -0.72
N LEU A 46 14.73 -18.58 -0.06
CA LEU A 46 14.04 -19.49 0.85
C LEU A 46 12.98 -20.35 0.16
N GLY A 47 12.67 -20.11 -1.10
CA GLY A 47 11.60 -20.79 -1.82
C GLY A 47 10.22 -20.58 -1.18
N CYS A 48 9.97 -19.35 -0.67
CA CYS A 48 8.71 -19.05 -0.02
C CYS A 48 7.54 -19.12 -1.02
N GLY A 49 6.49 -19.84 -0.65
CA GLY A 49 5.28 -19.93 -1.48
C GLY A 49 4.33 -18.76 -1.28
N LEU A 50 4.45 -18.05 -0.14
CA LEU A 50 3.60 -16.91 0.23
C LEU A 50 4.41 -15.82 0.89
N VAL A 51 4.11 -14.58 0.55
CA VAL A 51 4.65 -13.38 1.23
C VAL A 51 3.49 -12.60 1.83
N LEU A 52 3.57 -12.32 3.14
CA LEU A 52 2.70 -11.34 3.81
C LEU A 52 3.52 -10.08 4.03
N MET A 53 3.09 -8.96 3.45
CA MET A 53 3.91 -7.75 3.36
C MET A 53 3.12 -6.49 3.69
N ASP A 54 3.64 -5.67 4.61
CA ASP A 54 3.15 -4.31 4.79
C ASP A 54 3.54 -3.42 3.61
N VAL A 55 2.71 -2.41 3.34
CA VAL A 55 3.00 -1.39 2.32
C VAL A 55 4.14 -0.48 2.77
N CYS A 56 4.09 0.01 4.01
CA CYS A 56 5.05 0.95 4.56
C CYS A 56 5.98 0.21 5.52
N THR A 57 7.25 0.07 5.15
CA THR A 57 8.23 -0.66 5.94
C THR A 57 9.42 0.23 6.30
N GLU A 58 10.41 -0.30 7.05
CA GLU A 58 11.57 0.48 7.47
C GLU A 58 12.25 1.21 6.30
N ASN A 59 12.93 2.31 6.60
CA ASN A 59 13.65 3.16 5.64
C ASN A 59 12.78 3.79 4.55
N GLY A 60 11.44 3.86 4.75
CA GLY A 60 10.50 4.37 3.76
C GLY A 60 10.36 3.46 2.54
N SER A 61 10.71 2.18 2.67
CA SER A 61 10.57 1.23 1.58
C SER A 61 9.11 0.85 1.35
N ASN A 62 8.76 0.63 0.08
CA ASN A 62 7.40 0.38 -0.39
C ASN A 62 7.19 -1.11 -0.68
N GLY A 63 6.34 -1.77 0.12
CA GLY A 63 6.03 -3.19 -0.04
C GLY A 63 5.35 -3.55 -1.37
N ILE A 64 4.61 -2.61 -1.98
CA ILE A 64 3.99 -2.84 -3.30
C ILE A 64 5.06 -2.90 -4.39
N VAL A 65 6.11 -2.06 -4.30
CA VAL A 65 7.25 -2.10 -5.21
C VAL A 65 8.02 -3.40 -5.06
N ALA A 66 8.28 -3.83 -3.82
CA ALA A 66 8.91 -5.11 -3.54
C ALA A 66 8.07 -6.29 -4.05
N ALA A 67 6.74 -6.23 -3.88
CA ALA A 67 5.81 -7.23 -4.42
C ALA A 67 5.90 -7.34 -5.94
N ARG A 68 5.95 -6.21 -6.66
CA ARG A 68 6.16 -6.20 -8.12
C ARG A 68 7.42 -6.94 -8.51
N ARG A 69 8.56 -6.67 -7.86
CA ARG A 69 9.84 -7.34 -8.12
C ARG A 69 9.78 -8.84 -7.84
N ILE A 70 9.08 -9.25 -6.78
CA ILE A 70 8.84 -10.67 -6.51
C ILE A 70 8.07 -11.31 -7.67
N LYS A 71 6.99 -10.69 -8.12
CA LYS A 71 6.15 -11.21 -9.21
C LYS A 71 6.86 -11.22 -10.56
N GLU A 72 7.75 -10.27 -10.83
CA GLU A 72 8.60 -10.22 -12.02
C GLU A 72 9.65 -11.35 -12.00
N THR A 73 10.18 -11.68 -10.82
CA THR A 73 11.20 -12.74 -10.65
C THR A 73 10.57 -14.14 -10.63
N ASP A 74 9.50 -14.32 -9.88
CA ASP A 74 8.76 -15.58 -9.75
C ASP A 74 7.25 -15.32 -9.62
N PRO A 75 6.49 -15.41 -10.72
CA PRO A 75 5.03 -15.21 -10.70
C PRO A 75 4.26 -16.24 -9.86
N THR A 76 4.88 -17.36 -9.48
CA THR A 76 4.23 -18.42 -8.68
C THR A 76 4.17 -18.08 -7.20
N VAL A 77 5.06 -17.24 -6.70
CA VAL A 77 5.04 -16.75 -5.33
C VAL A 77 3.78 -15.90 -5.12
N ARG A 78 2.98 -16.26 -4.13
CA ARG A 78 1.77 -15.53 -3.78
C ARG A 78 2.10 -14.35 -2.86
N VAL A 79 1.47 -13.21 -3.09
CA VAL A 79 1.70 -12.02 -2.28
C VAL A 79 0.37 -11.51 -1.71
N VAL A 80 0.33 -11.36 -0.39
CA VAL A 80 -0.73 -10.68 0.35
C VAL A 80 -0.17 -9.37 0.87
N ILE A 81 -0.71 -8.26 0.42
CA ILE A 81 -0.42 -6.95 1.01
C ILE A 81 -1.33 -6.74 2.23
N MET A 82 -0.74 -6.21 3.29
CA MET A 82 -1.45 -5.83 4.52
C MET A 82 -1.06 -4.41 4.90
N THR A 83 -2.01 -3.52 5.16
CA THR A 83 -1.70 -2.14 5.57
C THR A 83 -2.69 -1.60 6.60
N GLY A 84 -2.20 -0.75 7.51
CA GLY A 84 -3.03 0.02 8.42
C GLY A 84 -3.53 1.34 7.83
N MET A 85 -3.01 1.73 6.66
CA MET A 85 -3.31 3.02 6.05
C MET A 85 -4.34 2.88 4.92
N PRO A 86 -5.46 3.62 4.98
CA PRO A 86 -6.48 3.63 3.94
C PRO A 86 -6.10 4.55 2.76
N GLU A 87 -4.83 4.49 2.32
CA GLU A 87 -4.35 5.27 1.18
C GLU A 87 -5.11 4.86 -0.09
N VAL A 88 -5.68 5.86 -0.76
CA VAL A 88 -6.65 5.68 -1.85
C VAL A 88 -6.10 4.96 -3.09
N THR A 89 -4.80 4.98 -3.28
CA THR A 89 -4.16 4.39 -4.46
C THR A 89 -3.58 3.00 -4.22
N PHE A 90 -3.41 2.57 -2.97
CA PHE A 90 -2.69 1.33 -2.67
C PHE A 90 -3.34 0.08 -3.28
N VAL A 91 -4.66 -0.01 -3.30
CA VAL A 91 -5.36 -1.17 -3.86
C VAL A 91 -5.12 -1.29 -5.36
N GLU A 92 -5.20 -0.17 -6.11
CA GLU A 92 -4.98 -0.18 -7.56
C GLU A 92 -3.49 -0.37 -7.89
N GLN A 93 -2.58 0.22 -7.12
CA GLN A 93 -1.13 -0.03 -7.26
C GLN A 93 -0.79 -1.49 -7.00
N ALA A 94 -1.37 -2.12 -5.96
CA ALA A 94 -1.17 -3.53 -5.65
C ALA A 94 -1.67 -4.44 -6.79
N LYS A 95 -2.84 -4.16 -7.35
CA LYS A 95 -3.35 -4.88 -8.53
C LYS A 95 -2.41 -4.74 -9.73
N ALA A 96 -1.96 -3.53 -10.03
CA ALA A 96 -1.03 -3.25 -11.12
C ALA A 96 0.34 -3.93 -10.91
N ALA A 97 0.78 -4.12 -9.67
CA ALA A 97 1.98 -4.86 -9.30
C ALA A 97 1.81 -6.39 -9.37
N GLY A 98 0.61 -6.89 -9.66
CA GLY A 98 0.32 -8.33 -9.72
C GLY A 98 0.16 -9.01 -8.37
N VAL A 99 -0.10 -8.24 -7.30
CA VAL A 99 -0.40 -8.76 -5.96
C VAL A 99 -1.64 -9.64 -6.01
N ASP A 100 -1.62 -10.74 -5.27
CA ASP A 100 -2.72 -11.71 -5.28
C ASP A 100 -3.86 -11.33 -4.32
N SER A 101 -3.55 -10.73 -3.15
CA SER A 101 -4.58 -10.28 -2.19
C SER A 101 -4.14 -9.03 -1.43
N PHE A 102 -5.12 -8.27 -0.97
CA PHE A 102 -4.92 -7.04 -0.21
C PHE A 102 -5.90 -7.00 0.97
N VAL A 103 -5.40 -6.72 2.17
CA VAL A 103 -6.19 -6.59 3.39
C VAL A 103 -5.78 -5.36 4.20
N TYR A 104 -6.72 -4.82 4.96
CA TYR A 104 -6.38 -3.79 5.96
C TYR A 104 -6.05 -4.44 7.31
N LYS A 105 -5.14 -3.82 8.10
CA LYS A 105 -4.72 -4.32 9.43
C LYS A 105 -5.85 -4.31 10.49
N ASN A 106 -7.05 -3.87 10.15
CA ASN A 106 -8.23 -3.92 11.01
C ASN A 106 -9.00 -5.24 10.95
N VAL A 107 -8.57 -6.19 10.11
CA VAL A 107 -9.15 -7.55 10.09
C VAL A 107 -8.68 -8.36 11.29
N GLY A 108 -9.51 -9.32 11.72
CA GLY A 108 -9.12 -10.26 12.77
C GLY A 108 -8.08 -11.27 12.30
N ILE A 109 -7.27 -11.80 13.23
CA ILE A 109 -6.23 -12.81 12.92
C ILE A 109 -6.80 -14.00 12.17
N GLY A 110 -7.97 -14.52 12.58
CA GLY A 110 -8.62 -15.65 11.90
C GLY A 110 -8.99 -15.36 10.45
N GLU A 111 -9.45 -14.13 10.16
CA GLU A 111 -9.74 -13.68 8.80
C GLU A 111 -8.46 -13.55 7.97
N LEU A 112 -7.39 -12.98 8.53
CA LEU A 112 -6.09 -12.91 7.86
C LEU A 112 -5.59 -14.31 7.51
N MET A 113 -5.64 -15.28 8.43
CA MET A 113 -5.25 -16.67 8.15
C MET A 113 -6.10 -17.29 7.03
N ALA A 114 -7.41 -17.01 6.99
CA ALA A 114 -8.29 -17.47 5.92
C ALA A 114 -7.90 -16.85 4.56
N VAL A 115 -7.61 -15.56 4.51
CA VAL A 115 -7.13 -14.89 3.30
C VAL A 115 -5.80 -15.49 2.83
N MET A 116 -4.84 -15.70 3.72
CA MET A 116 -3.55 -16.30 3.37
C MET A 116 -3.72 -17.70 2.76
N ARG A 117 -4.57 -18.56 3.34
CA ARG A 117 -4.88 -19.89 2.78
C ARG A 117 -5.53 -19.81 1.40
N SER A 118 -6.54 -18.94 1.29
CA SER A 118 -7.25 -18.69 0.03
C SER A 118 -6.27 -18.24 -1.06
N THR A 119 -5.39 -17.30 -0.72
CA THR A 119 -4.36 -16.77 -1.64
C THR A 119 -3.36 -17.86 -2.04
N ALA A 120 -2.87 -18.66 -1.09
CA ALA A 120 -1.99 -19.78 -1.38
C ALA A 120 -2.64 -20.81 -2.32
N SER A 121 -3.97 -20.95 -2.26
CA SER A 121 -4.76 -21.81 -3.14
C SER A 121 -5.09 -21.15 -4.50
N GLY A 122 -4.61 -19.94 -4.75
CA GLY A 122 -4.76 -19.23 -6.03
C GLY A 122 -5.98 -18.31 -6.14
N TYR A 123 -6.74 -18.11 -5.06
CA TYR A 123 -7.85 -17.15 -5.04
C TYR A 123 -7.33 -15.75 -4.67
N GLN A 124 -8.02 -14.74 -5.17
CA GLN A 124 -7.68 -13.34 -4.92
C GLN A 124 -8.70 -12.71 -3.96
N THR A 125 -8.22 -11.89 -3.03
CA THR A 125 -9.05 -11.12 -2.11
C THR A 125 -8.63 -9.66 -2.14
N PHE A 126 -9.54 -8.80 -2.60
CA PHE A 126 -9.35 -7.35 -2.57
C PHE A 126 -10.56 -6.69 -1.90
N PRO A 127 -10.38 -5.58 -1.18
CA PRO A 127 -11.50 -4.78 -0.70
C PRO A 127 -12.41 -4.40 -1.87
N GLN A 128 -13.72 -4.62 -1.74
CA GLN A 128 -14.68 -4.34 -2.81
C GLN A 128 -14.89 -2.85 -3.07
N LYS A 129 -14.53 -2.01 -2.10
CA LYS A 129 -14.44 -0.54 -2.22
C LYS A 129 -13.29 -0.07 -1.36
N THR A 130 -12.51 0.89 -1.84
CA THR A 130 -11.84 1.85 -0.96
C THR A 130 -12.89 2.38 0.01
N PRO A 131 -12.56 2.56 1.31
CA PRO A 131 -13.48 3.18 2.27
C PRO A 131 -14.20 4.34 1.60
N ASP A 132 -15.54 4.35 1.66
CA ASP A 132 -16.36 5.36 1.00
C ASP A 132 -15.78 6.74 1.29
N SER A 133 -15.38 7.41 0.22
CA SER A 133 -14.97 8.82 0.15
C SER A 133 -14.37 9.37 1.45
N ILE A 134 -13.11 9.21 1.58
CA ILE A 134 -12.22 9.91 2.51
C ILE A 134 -12.49 11.41 2.54
N PHE A 135 -13.01 11.91 1.49
CA PHE A 135 -13.46 13.28 1.32
C PHE A 135 -14.98 13.28 1.25
N SER A 136 -15.65 13.90 2.19
CA SER A 136 -17.12 14.04 2.31
C SER A 136 -17.81 14.72 1.09
N GLY A 137 -17.24 14.55 -0.10
CA GLY A 137 -17.74 15.05 -1.37
C GLY A 137 -18.21 13.91 -2.28
N THR A 138 -19.25 14.15 -3.03
CA THR A 138 -19.94 13.19 -3.90
C THR A 138 -19.19 12.77 -5.17
N ALA A 139 -17.97 13.28 -5.40
CA ALA A 139 -17.16 13.00 -6.58
C ALA A 139 -15.75 12.50 -6.19
N SER A 140 -15.35 11.35 -6.70
CA SER A 140 -13.98 10.83 -6.55
C SER A 140 -12.95 11.74 -7.23
N LEU A 141 -11.76 11.86 -6.62
CA LEU A 141 -10.63 12.49 -7.27
C LEU A 141 -10.11 11.60 -8.41
N THR A 142 -9.66 12.21 -9.48
CA THR A 142 -8.96 11.51 -10.57
C THR A 142 -7.50 11.24 -10.16
N ASP A 143 -6.82 10.30 -10.85
CA ASP A 143 -5.42 9.98 -10.57
C ASP A 143 -4.51 11.21 -10.58
N VAL A 144 -4.71 12.11 -11.55
CA VAL A 144 -3.96 13.38 -11.64
C VAL A 144 -4.24 14.30 -10.45
N GLU A 145 -5.48 14.36 -9.96
CA GLU A 145 -5.85 15.15 -8.79
C GLU A 145 -5.25 14.56 -7.52
N ILE A 146 -5.20 13.24 -7.41
CA ILE A 146 -4.54 12.53 -6.30
C ILE A 146 -3.03 12.80 -6.32
N GLN A 147 -2.38 12.74 -7.48
CA GLN A 147 -0.96 13.08 -7.62
C GLN A 147 -0.67 14.53 -7.19
N ILE A 148 -1.48 15.50 -7.62
CA ILE A 148 -1.34 16.90 -7.20
C ILE A 148 -1.50 17.03 -5.67
N LEU A 149 -2.48 16.35 -5.08
CA LEU A 149 -2.68 16.35 -3.64
C LEU A 149 -1.50 15.71 -2.90
N ARG A 150 -0.96 14.59 -3.39
CA ARG A 150 0.23 13.92 -2.84
C ARG A 150 1.44 14.85 -2.83
N LEU A 151 1.77 15.46 -3.94
CA LEU A 151 2.87 16.42 -4.05
C LEU A 151 2.66 17.65 -3.15
N THR A 152 1.40 18.04 -2.93
CA THR A 152 1.08 19.10 -1.95
C THR A 152 1.34 18.61 -0.52
N CYS A 153 1.05 17.36 -0.18
CA CYS A 153 1.38 16.75 1.11
C CYS A 153 2.90 16.68 1.35
N GLU A 154 3.69 16.59 0.28
CA GLU A 154 5.16 16.67 0.31
C GLU A 154 5.68 18.11 0.40
N ALA A 155 4.81 19.09 0.64
CA ALA A 155 5.11 20.51 0.71
C ALA A 155 5.69 21.12 -0.57
N LYS A 156 5.50 20.48 -1.74
CA LYS A 156 5.94 21.02 -3.03
C LYS A 156 5.13 22.26 -3.43
N THR A 157 5.82 23.23 -3.99
CA THR A 157 5.20 24.44 -4.55
C THR A 157 4.46 24.10 -5.86
N ARG A 158 3.52 24.96 -6.27
CA ARG A 158 2.82 24.79 -7.56
C ARG A 158 3.77 24.70 -8.75
N LYS A 159 4.89 25.42 -8.70
CA LYS A 159 5.91 25.39 -9.75
C LYS A 159 6.61 24.02 -9.82
N GLU A 160 6.94 23.44 -8.66
CA GLU A 160 7.56 22.12 -8.58
C GLU A 160 6.57 21.04 -9.02
N ILE A 161 5.31 21.09 -8.56
CA ILE A 161 4.24 20.19 -8.99
C ILE A 161 4.04 20.27 -10.52
N ALA A 162 4.03 21.46 -11.08
CA ALA A 162 3.89 21.69 -12.52
C ALA A 162 5.05 21.05 -13.31
N ALA A 163 6.28 21.20 -12.82
CA ALA A 163 7.47 20.61 -13.42
C ALA A 163 7.42 19.08 -13.38
N GLU A 164 7.08 18.50 -12.24
CA GLU A 164 7.07 17.05 -12.01
C GLU A 164 5.97 16.33 -12.81
N LEU A 165 4.81 16.96 -12.93
CA LEU A 165 3.68 16.41 -13.70
C LEU A 165 3.66 16.85 -15.17
N TYR A 166 4.71 17.50 -15.65
CA TYR A 166 4.82 18.02 -17.02
C TYR A 166 3.62 18.90 -17.41
N MET A 167 3.19 19.79 -16.51
CA MET A 167 2.04 20.68 -16.67
C MET A 167 2.45 22.15 -16.57
N SER A 168 1.54 23.08 -16.97
CA SER A 168 1.69 24.48 -16.64
C SER A 168 1.22 24.78 -15.21
N GLU A 169 1.79 25.79 -14.54
CA GLU A 169 1.31 26.23 -13.22
C GLU A 169 -0.17 26.66 -13.23
N GLY A 170 -0.65 27.20 -14.36
CA GLY A 170 -2.05 27.53 -14.58
C GLY A 170 -2.93 26.28 -14.57
N THR A 171 -2.46 25.18 -15.16
CA THR A 171 -3.16 23.89 -15.14
C THR A 171 -3.23 23.34 -13.71
N VAL A 172 -2.12 23.34 -12.97
CA VAL A 172 -2.08 22.93 -11.56
C VAL A 172 -3.03 23.76 -10.70
N LYS A 173 -3.03 25.10 -10.87
CA LYS A 173 -3.96 25.99 -10.16
C LYS A 173 -5.42 25.63 -10.43
N ARG A 174 -5.78 25.38 -11.69
CA ARG A 174 -7.15 24.97 -12.06
C ARG A 174 -7.54 23.64 -11.45
N ARG A 175 -6.64 22.63 -11.50
CA ARG A 175 -6.86 21.31 -10.90
C ARG A 175 -7.02 21.39 -9.38
N ILE A 176 -6.23 22.22 -8.68
CA ILE A 176 -6.41 22.50 -7.25
C ILE A 176 -7.83 23.03 -6.98
N GLY A 177 -8.33 23.95 -7.80
CA GLY A 177 -9.71 24.43 -7.69
C GLY A 177 -10.76 23.32 -7.86
N GLU A 178 -10.54 22.39 -8.79
CA GLU A 178 -11.41 21.23 -9.01
C GLU A 178 -11.37 20.28 -7.82
N ILE A 179 -10.18 19.99 -7.24
CA ILE A 179 -10.01 19.20 -6.01
C ILE A 179 -10.82 19.81 -4.86
N LEU A 180 -10.65 21.12 -4.61
CA LEU A 180 -11.35 21.82 -3.55
C LEU A 180 -12.87 21.80 -3.73
N ALA A 181 -13.35 21.97 -4.96
CA ALA A 181 -14.78 21.88 -5.28
C ALA A 181 -15.34 20.47 -5.03
N LYS A 182 -14.58 19.42 -5.32
CA LYS A 182 -14.96 18.02 -5.12
C LYS A 182 -14.93 17.60 -3.64
N THR A 183 -13.96 18.11 -2.88
CA THR A 183 -13.72 17.70 -1.50
C THR A 183 -14.42 18.59 -0.46
N GLY A 184 -14.94 19.74 -0.88
CA GLY A 184 -15.59 20.71 0.02
C GLY A 184 -14.63 21.52 0.88
N TYR A 185 -13.32 21.41 0.68
CA TYR A 185 -12.33 22.19 1.41
C TYR A 185 -12.14 23.56 0.78
N ASP A 186 -11.84 24.55 1.60
CA ASP A 186 -11.55 25.93 1.20
C ASP A 186 -10.07 26.19 0.90
N ASN A 187 -9.18 25.26 1.33
CA ASN A 187 -7.74 25.42 1.23
C ASN A 187 -7.06 24.06 1.01
N ILE A 188 -6.18 24.00 0.01
CA ILE A 188 -5.48 22.77 -0.35
C ILE A 188 -4.52 22.27 0.75
N LEU A 189 -3.91 23.18 1.52
CA LEU A 189 -3.01 22.79 2.62
C LEU A 189 -3.80 22.17 3.78
N ARG A 190 -4.99 22.67 4.08
CA ARG A 190 -5.88 22.07 5.09
C ARG A 190 -6.31 20.68 4.66
N LEU A 191 -6.65 20.51 3.38
CA LEU A 191 -6.96 19.20 2.82
C LEU A 191 -5.75 18.26 2.90
N ALA A 192 -4.55 18.75 2.55
CA ALA A 192 -3.31 17.95 2.62
C ALA A 192 -3.00 17.49 4.05
N VAL A 193 -3.09 18.38 5.03
CA VAL A 193 -2.89 18.04 6.46
C VAL A 193 -3.90 16.98 6.91
N HIS A 194 -5.17 17.12 6.53
CA HIS A 194 -6.21 16.16 6.89
C HIS A 194 -5.98 14.81 6.20
N ALA A 195 -5.62 14.82 4.91
CA ALA A 195 -5.34 13.61 4.14
C ALA A 195 -4.18 12.80 4.74
N VAL A 196 -3.13 13.47 5.23
CA VAL A 196 -2.01 12.83 5.93
C VAL A 196 -2.43 12.34 7.32
N ALA A 197 -3.14 13.15 8.09
CA ALA A 197 -3.59 12.78 9.43
C ALA A 197 -4.51 11.55 9.45
N GLU A 198 -5.35 11.40 8.42
CA GLU A 198 -6.24 10.25 8.26
C GLU A 198 -5.56 9.06 7.55
N GLY A 199 -4.28 9.19 7.19
CA GLY A 199 -3.54 8.16 6.47
C GLY A 199 -3.99 7.92 5.02
N ASN A 200 -4.74 8.85 4.44
CA ASN A 200 -5.29 8.76 3.09
C ASN A 200 -4.26 9.07 2.00
N ILE A 201 -3.23 9.81 2.36
CA ILE A 201 -2.03 10.08 1.56
C ILE A 201 -0.81 9.87 2.45
N VAL A 202 0.15 9.10 1.96
CA VAL A 202 1.43 8.85 2.64
C VAL A 202 2.53 9.61 1.88
N PRO A 203 3.00 10.75 2.40
CA PRO A 203 4.07 11.51 1.76
C PRO A 203 5.39 10.76 1.81
N GLY A 204 6.21 10.89 0.76
CA GLY A 204 7.58 10.36 0.74
C GLY A 204 7.69 8.85 0.71
N LEU A 205 6.61 8.12 0.45
CA LEU A 205 6.69 6.70 0.15
C LEU A 205 7.37 6.53 -1.21
N ASN A 206 8.53 5.87 -1.22
CA ASN A 206 9.31 5.68 -2.45
C ASN A 206 8.56 4.75 -3.42
N ASP A 207 8.01 5.32 -4.49
CA ASP A 207 7.40 4.56 -5.60
C ASP A 207 8.47 4.09 -6.62
N GLU A 208 9.73 4.56 -6.46
CA GLU A 208 10.88 4.19 -7.28
C GLU A 208 11.86 3.35 -6.45
N ALA A 209 11.96 2.11 -6.77
CA ALA A 209 13.07 1.26 -6.38
C ALA A 209 13.31 0.16 -7.41
#